data_a58f19682f453da4659eb4840c94686e
#
_entry.id   a58f19682f453da4659eb4840c94686e
#
_cell.length_a   1.000
_cell.length_b   1.000
_cell.length_c   1.000
_cell.angle_alpha   90.00
_cell.angle_beta   90.00
_cell.angle_gamma   90.00
#
_symmetry.space_group_name_H-M   'P 1'
#
loop_
_entity.id
_entity.type
_entity.pdbx_description
1 polymer ?
#
loop_
_entity_poly.entity_id
_entity_poly.type
_entity_poly.pdbx_seq_one_letter_code
_entity_poly.pdbx_strand_id
1 'polypeptide(L)'
;SNGWGYIESYGGEEDFQGEPAYYRAQFYQTSFPEYEQGALQSFAESRNIEINDSIDWGDWTFNVGVLFSEDKLYGQGLAVDKSTVSGFVAAPGNKYPMHKEGFSDMIQPRLGVTWDFSDTMSAFANFARYYPSASSLARAASWDRNTQTRRIEAYFDENGDQIGVTPKESSSGKFFQAGIDPRHVDEYIIGGSWEVTDRLSTRVHYRHREQRDMWEDTWNGSRRVYACSNEPDRFGCMPSGWAPEEDYIPDLQDWRDQIGSGSSYVIAQLDRAYTDYDEVSIEADWQGDNWYVTGSYTWSKYRGNFDQDNSTATNDANVFIGSSFLADGRGRQLWNYKDGKLKGDKPHLFKLYGFYELSWNAVVGAYAVYQSGQPWETWNGGIYGFSSDTNRYAEKAGSRRSDSHYQLDLNYTQNFYFGAENRYAVQLRADLYNVFDNQTGYNINPYIDAAGYGQPRNYYNPRRLQLMAKFIF
;
A
#
# COMPACT_ATOMS: atom_id res chain seq x y z
N SER A 1 21.27 -12.47 -22.66
CA SER A 1 20.68 -11.13 -22.75
C SER A 1 19.25 -11.18 -22.34
N ASN A 2 18.94 -10.44 -21.30
CA ASN A 2 17.54 -10.30 -20.86
C ASN A 2 16.94 -9.12 -21.62
N GLY A 3 16.27 -9.43 -22.71
CA GLY A 3 15.53 -8.45 -23.51
C GLY A 3 14.12 -8.94 -23.77
N TRP A 4 13.19 -8.05 -23.94
CA TRP A 4 11.84 -8.32 -24.38
C TRP A 4 11.46 -7.32 -25.46
N GLY A 5 10.50 -7.69 -26.30
CA GLY A 5 10.06 -6.82 -27.38
C GLY A 5 8.62 -7.10 -27.77
N TYR A 6 8.03 -6.17 -28.48
CA TYR A 6 6.69 -6.30 -29.07
C TYR A 6 6.63 -5.57 -30.42
N ILE A 7 5.64 -5.92 -31.19
CA ILE A 7 5.37 -5.31 -32.50
C ILE A 7 4.04 -4.58 -32.43
N GLU A 8 4.03 -3.32 -32.86
CA GLU A 8 2.84 -2.49 -33.02
C GLU A 8 2.56 -2.29 -34.52
N SER A 9 1.28 -2.19 -34.85
CA SER A 9 0.82 -1.89 -36.21
C SER A 9 0.28 -0.48 -36.28
N TYR A 10 0.76 0.33 -37.22
CA TYR A 10 0.38 1.74 -37.39
C TYR A 10 -0.43 2.00 -38.67
N GLY A 11 -0.49 1.06 -39.58
CA GLY A 11 -1.24 1.24 -40.81
C GLY A 11 -0.74 2.36 -41.74
N GLY A 12 0.51 2.80 -41.58
CA GLY A 12 1.10 3.88 -42.37
C GLY A 12 0.90 5.28 -41.84
N GLU A 13 0.32 5.42 -40.67
CA GLU A 13 0.08 6.73 -40.02
C GLU A 13 1.34 7.31 -39.35
N GLU A 14 2.35 6.49 -39.11
CA GLU A 14 3.62 6.93 -38.55
C GLU A 14 4.66 7.15 -39.66
N ASP A 15 5.40 8.23 -39.59
CA ASP A 15 6.46 8.58 -40.53
C ASP A 15 7.84 8.27 -39.96
N PHE A 16 8.64 7.56 -40.73
CA PHE A 16 10.05 7.39 -40.45
C PHE A 16 10.91 8.03 -41.54
N GLN A 17 11.40 9.25 -41.30
CA GLN A 17 12.24 10.02 -42.22
C GLN A 17 11.60 10.29 -43.60
N GLY A 18 10.31 10.46 -43.66
CA GLY A 18 9.54 10.70 -44.86
C GLY A 18 8.95 9.45 -45.52
N GLU A 19 9.20 8.26 -44.95
CA GLU A 19 8.61 7.02 -45.39
C GLU A 19 7.51 6.53 -44.42
N PRO A 20 6.33 6.15 -44.88
CA PRO A 20 5.25 5.67 -44.00
C PRO A 20 5.60 4.33 -43.37
N ALA A 21 5.52 4.26 -42.05
CA ALA A 21 5.74 3.05 -41.30
C ALA A 21 4.40 2.33 -41.00
N TYR A 22 4.34 1.07 -41.36
CA TYR A 22 3.17 0.21 -41.12
C TYR A 22 3.33 -0.63 -39.87
N TYR A 23 4.56 -1.00 -39.51
CA TYR A 23 4.85 -1.74 -38.29
C TYR A 23 6.07 -1.17 -37.60
N ARG A 24 6.06 -1.24 -36.26
CA ARG A 24 7.20 -0.89 -35.43
C ARG A 24 7.52 -2.05 -34.49
N ALA A 25 8.70 -2.61 -34.59
CA ALA A 25 9.22 -3.52 -33.58
C ALA A 25 9.98 -2.73 -32.53
N GLN A 26 9.62 -2.89 -31.28
CA GLN A 26 10.37 -2.33 -30.16
C GLN A 26 11.08 -3.44 -29.41
N PHE A 27 12.35 -3.26 -29.16
CA PHE A 27 13.18 -4.19 -28.41
C PHE A 27 13.82 -3.48 -27.24
N TYR A 28 13.65 -4.02 -26.04
CA TYR A 28 14.18 -3.47 -24.81
C TYR A 28 15.30 -4.35 -24.28
N GLN A 29 16.46 -3.77 -24.07
CA GLN A 29 17.57 -4.40 -23.40
C GLN A 29 17.64 -3.91 -21.95
N THR A 30 17.57 -4.82 -21.00
CA THR A 30 17.54 -4.52 -19.56
C THR A 30 18.80 -4.96 -18.81
N SER A 31 19.74 -5.60 -19.48
CA SER A 31 21.04 -6.00 -18.90
C SER A 31 22.18 -5.46 -19.74
N PHE A 32 23.19 -4.98 -19.07
CA PHE A 32 24.38 -4.37 -19.66
C PHE A 32 25.63 -5.14 -19.23
N PRO A 33 26.64 -5.23 -20.12
CA PRO A 33 27.90 -5.90 -19.79
C PRO A 33 28.59 -5.39 -18.55
N GLU A 34 28.40 -4.10 -18.22
CA GLU A 34 28.93 -3.44 -17.04
C GLU A 34 28.39 -4.04 -15.72
N TYR A 35 27.24 -4.71 -15.79
CA TYR A 35 26.56 -5.34 -14.67
C TYR A 35 26.61 -6.88 -14.69
N GLU A 36 27.37 -7.48 -15.59
CA GLU A 36 27.45 -8.95 -15.69
C GLU A 36 28.04 -9.62 -14.45
N GLN A 37 28.68 -8.88 -13.57
CA GLN A 37 29.34 -9.41 -12.38
C GLN A 37 28.48 -9.44 -11.11
N GLY A 38 27.20 -9.14 -11.20
CA GLY A 38 26.27 -9.22 -10.06
C GLY A 38 25.00 -8.41 -10.26
N ALA A 39 23.97 -8.77 -9.52
CA ALA A 39 22.76 -7.96 -9.45
C ALA A 39 23.07 -6.63 -8.78
N LEU A 40 22.60 -5.52 -9.35
CA LEU A 40 22.57 -4.25 -8.64
C LEU A 40 21.67 -4.41 -7.41
N GLN A 41 22.16 -3.96 -6.29
CA GLN A 41 21.48 -4.06 -5.01
C GLN A 41 21.23 -2.67 -4.47
N SER A 42 20.05 -2.46 -3.91
CA SER A 42 19.78 -1.32 -3.05
C SER A 42 19.99 -1.73 -1.59
N PHE A 43 20.44 -0.78 -0.77
CA PHE A 43 20.63 -1.01 0.64
C PHE A 43 19.81 -0.04 1.46
N ALA A 44 19.31 -0.52 2.59
CA ALA A 44 18.76 0.29 3.65
C ALA A 44 19.54 0.00 4.94
N GLU A 45 19.88 1.03 5.67
CA GLU A 45 20.45 0.95 7.00
C GLU A 45 19.48 1.63 7.96
N SER A 46 18.98 0.89 8.95
CA SER A 46 18.15 1.43 10.02
C SER A 46 18.83 1.27 11.36
N ARG A 47 18.78 2.31 12.18
CA ARG A 47 19.29 2.32 13.54
C ARG A 47 18.25 2.88 14.46
N ASN A 48 18.11 2.25 15.62
CA ASN A 48 17.13 2.64 16.63
C ASN A 48 17.77 2.74 18.00
N ILE A 49 17.37 3.75 18.75
CA ILE A 49 17.73 3.93 20.17
C ILE A 49 16.41 4.12 20.92
N GLU A 50 16.16 3.28 21.89
CA GLU A 50 14.93 3.29 22.68
C GLU A 50 15.25 3.50 24.16
N ILE A 51 14.46 4.37 24.80
CA ILE A 51 14.49 4.62 26.25
C ILE A 51 13.05 4.52 26.73
N ASN A 52 12.78 3.59 27.63
CA ASN A 52 11.46 3.43 28.23
C ASN A 52 11.57 3.26 29.74
N ASP A 53 10.52 3.69 30.42
CA ASP A 53 10.32 3.45 31.85
C ASP A 53 8.84 3.16 32.14
N SER A 54 8.60 2.39 33.21
CA SER A 54 7.27 2.13 33.76
C SER A 54 7.27 2.53 35.22
N ILE A 55 6.39 3.44 35.56
CA ILE A 55 6.29 4.06 36.87
C ILE A 55 4.96 3.71 37.50
N ASP A 56 4.96 3.00 38.62
CA ASP A 56 3.78 2.70 39.41
C ASP A 56 3.65 3.70 40.55
N TRP A 57 2.47 4.32 40.66
CA TRP A 57 2.15 5.26 41.70
C TRP A 57 0.71 5.06 42.22
N GLY A 58 0.59 4.31 43.31
CA GLY A 58 -0.71 3.90 43.83
C GLY A 58 -1.48 3.07 42.81
N ASP A 59 -2.68 3.54 42.46
CA ASP A 59 -3.54 2.89 41.47
C ASP A 59 -3.22 3.30 40.02
N TRP A 60 -2.11 3.99 39.78
CA TRP A 60 -1.70 4.49 38.47
C TRP A 60 -0.41 3.82 38.01
N THR A 61 -0.40 3.42 36.76
CA THR A 61 0.80 2.97 36.03
C THR A 61 1.04 3.91 34.85
N PHE A 62 2.22 4.52 34.78
CA PHE A 62 2.66 5.38 33.68
C PHE A 62 3.72 4.64 32.87
N ASN A 63 3.51 4.56 31.58
CA ASN A 63 4.52 4.05 30.63
C ASN A 63 5.03 5.23 29.80
N VAL A 64 6.29 5.56 29.92
CA VAL A 64 6.91 6.71 29.26
C VAL A 64 8.10 6.21 28.45
N GLY A 65 8.07 6.44 27.16
CA GLY A 65 9.14 6.02 26.27
C GLY A 65 9.37 6.97 25.12
N VAL A 66 10.53 6.88 24.54
CA VAL A 66 10.90 7.53 23.30
C VAL A 66 11.79 6.62 22.47
N LEU A 67 11.45 6.47 21.20
CA LEU A 67 12.28 5.79 20.23
C LEU A 67 12.84 6.83 19.25
N PHE A 68 14.14 6.82 19.06
CA PHE A 68 14.83 7.60 18.04
C PHE A 68 15.24 6.65 16.91
N SER A 69 14.92 7.00 15.70
CA SER A 69 15.28 6.20 14.53
C SER A 69 16.14 7.01 13.55
N GLU A 70 17.03 6.32 12.86
CA GLU A 70 17.76 6.83 11.72
C GLU A 70 17.59 5.83 10.56
N ASP A 71 17.18 6.31 9.40
CA ASP A 71 17.09 5.53 8.17
C ASP A 71 17.98 6.11 7.07
N LYS A 72 18.70 5.25 6.36
CA LYS A 72 19.51 5.60 5.20
C LYS A 72 19.21 4.67 4.04
N LEU A 73 18.93 5.24 2.90
CA LEU A 73 18.70 4.53 1.65
C LEU A 73 19.84 4.76 0.69
N TYR A 74 20.31 3.69 0.07
CA TYR A 74 21.42 3.76 -0.88
C TYR A 74 21.05 3.09 -2.20
N GLY A 75 21.34 3.78 -3.29
CA GLY A 75 21.48 3.17 -4.62
C GLY A 75 22.89 2.62 -4.78
N GLN A 76 23.01 1.42 -5.33
CA GLN A 76 24.30 0.82 -5.61
C GLN A 76 24.64 0.84 -7.10
N GLY A 77 25.91 0.99 -7.37
CA GLY A 77 26.41 1.01 -8.73
C GLY A 77 26.09 2.28 -9.51
N LEU A 78 25.85 3.39 -8.81
CA LEU A 78 25.53 4.70 -9.40
C LEU A 78 26.55 5.76 -9.06
N ALA A 79 26.82 6.65 -10.05
CA ALA A 79 27.49 7.91 -9.84
C ALA A 79 26.68 9.04 -10.50
N VAL A 80 26.71 10.23 -9.92
CA VAL A 80 26.02 11.39 -10.49
C VAL A 80 26.73 11.83 -11.78
N ASP A 81 25.95 11.95 -12.87
CA ASP A 81 26.37 12.57 -14.10
C ASP A 81 25.23 13.40 -14.69
N LYS A 82 25.31 14.71 -14.51
CA LYS A 82 24.27 15.64 -14.95
C LYS A 82 24.11 15.74 -16.47
N SER A 83 25.05 15.19 -17.24
CA SER A 83 24.98 15.16 -18.69
C SER A 83 24.04 14.08 -19.23
N THR A 84 23.68 13.10 -18.40
CA THR A 84 22.77 12.01 -18.79
C THR A 84 21.32 12.37 -18.57
N VAL A 85 20.44 11.66 -19.25
CA VAL A 85 18.96 11.84 -19.14
C VAL A 85 18.49 11.55 -17.71
N SER A 86 19.08 10.59 -17.02
CA SER A 86 18.73 10.21 -15.66
C SER A 86 19.45 11.03 -14.58
N GLY A 87 20.48 11.77 -14.93
CA GLY A 87 21.38 12.40 -13.96
C GLY A 87 22.39 11.46 -13.33
N PHE A 88 22.47 10.21 -13.79
CA PHE A 88 23.34 9.18 -13.26
C PHE A 88 23.98 8.33 -14.37
N VAL A 89 25.10 7.74 -14.02
CA VAL A 89 25.78 6.70 -14.83
C VAL A 89 26.04 5.47 -13.97
N ALA A 90 26.23 4.34 -14.65
CA ALA A 90 26.68 3.13 -14.01
C ALA A 90 28.07 3.31 -13.38
N ALA A 91 28.18 2.95 -12.13
CA ALA A 91 29.44 2.96 -11.36
C ALA A 91 29.47 1.72 -10.45
N PRO A 92 29.73 0.52 -11.00
CA PRO A 92 29.71 -0.72 -10.24
C PRO A 92 30.56 -0.64 -8.95
N GLY A 93 30.00 -1.07 -7.85
CA GLY A 93 30.64 -1.00 -6.54
C GLY A 93 30.50 0.33 -5.80
N ASN A 94 30.01 1.38 -6.44
CA ASN A 94 29.74 2.63 -5.77
C ASN A 94 28.41 2.55 -4.96
N LYS A 95 28.44 3.00 -3.71
CA LYS A 95 27.30 3.09 -2.81
C LYS A 95 26.88 4.55 -2.70
N TYR A 96 25.84 4.94 -3.42
CA TYR A 96 25.35 6.31 -3.48
C TYR A 96 24.25 6.57 -2.46
N PRO A 97 24.40 7.52 -1.53
CA PRO A 97 23.34 7.87 -0.59
C PRO A 97 22.19 8.58 -1.33
N MET A 98 21.02 7.95 -1.34
CA MET A 98 19.80 8.46 -1.99
C MET A 98 19.00 9.37 -1.06
N HIS A 99 18.82 8.92 0.18
CA HIS A 99 18.01 9.60 1.16
C HIS A 99 18.46 9.24 2.57
N LYS A 100 18.31 10.19 3.50
CA LYS A 100 18.62 9.99 4.91
C LYS A 100 17.65 10.75 5.77
N GLU A 101 17.06 10.04 6.74
CA GLU A 101 16.35 10.60 7.88
C GLU A 101 17.23 10.41 9.13
N GLY A 102 17.49 11.47 9.87
CA GLY A 102 18.33 11.41 11.07
C GLY A 102 17.54 11.14 12.34
N PHE A 103 18.25 10.87 13.44
CA PHE A 103 17.63 10.69 14.75
C PHE A 103 16.81 11.89 15.23
N SER A 104 17.18 13.11 14.83
CA SER A 104 16.44 14.33 15.16
C SER A 104 15.12 14.44 14.42
N ASP A 105 15.02 13.78 13.28
CA ASP A 105 13.87 13.87 12.38
C ASP A 105 12.82 12.80 12.72
N MET A 106 13.25 11.71 13.36
CA MET A 106 12.42 10.55 13.66
C MET A 106 12.33 10.29 15.18
N ILE A 107 11.77 11.25 15.92
CA ILE A 107 11.53 11.13 17.37
C ILE A 107 10.14 10.58 17.60
N GLN A 108 10.03 9.42 18.26
CA GLN A 108 8.81 8.66 18.44
C GLN A 108 8.43 8.58 19.93
N PRO A 109 7.73 9.56 20.50
CA PRO A 109 7.22 9.48 21.85
C PRO A 109 6.17 8.36 21.96
N ARG A 110 6.18 7.67 23.10
CA ARG A 110 5.23 6.63 23.49
C ARG A 110 4.82 6.87 24.91
N LEU A 111 3.61 7.29 25.12
CA LEU A 111 3.08 7.67 26.41
C LEU A 111 1.84 6.83 26.70
N GLY A 112 1.80 6.25 27.87
CA GLY A 112 0.66 5.47 28.33
C GLY A 112 0.36 5.77 29.80
N VAL A 113 -0.90 5.74 30.14
CA VAL A 113 -1.36 5.76 31.52
C VAL A 113 -2.49 4.76 31.70
N THR A 114 -2.42 3.99 32.77
CA THR A 114 -3.50 3.13 33.23
C THR A 114 -3.87 3.54 34.66
N TRP A 115 -5.16 3.57 34.94
CA TRP A 115 -5.71 3.84 36.25
C TRP A 115 -6.64 2.71 36.66
N ASP A 116 -6.22 1.94 37.66
CA ASP A 116 -6.99 0.87 38.27
C ASP A 116 -7.83 1.42 39.38
N PHE A 117 -9.01 1.98 39.05
CA PHE A 117 -9.86 2.66 40.02
C PHE A 117 -10.72 1.70 40.89
N SER A 118 -10.68 0.43 40.61
CA SER A 118 -11.19 -0.65 41.46
C SER A 118 -10.49 -1.97 41.13
N ASP A 119 -10.68 -2.99 41.94
CA ASP A 119 -10.09 -4.33 41.73
C ASP A 119 -10.55 -5.00 40.40
N THR A 120 -11.63 -4.52 39.81
CA THR A 120 -12.25 -5.09 38.60
C THR A 120 -12.34 -4.14 37.43
N MET A 121 -11.96 -2.87 37.60
CA MET A 121 -12.13 -1.86 36.55
C MET A 121 -10.89 -1.00 36.38
N SER A 122 -10.50 -0.81 35.15
CA SER A 122 -9.42 0.11 34.79
C SER A 122 -9.80 1.02 33.64
N ALA A 123 -9.15 2.17 33.58
CA ALA A 123 -9.17 3.08 32.45
C ALA A 123 -7.75 3.29 31.94
N PHE A 124 -7.60 3.50 30.66
CA PHE A 124 -6.30 3.74 30.06
C PHE A 124 -6.35 4.78 28.96
N ALA A 125 -5.24 5.47 28.77
CA ALA A 125 -5.02 6.34 27.62
C ALA A 125 -3.59 6.19 27.12
N ASN A 126 -3.42 6.17 25.79
CA ASN A 126 -2.12 6.03 25.14
C ASN A 126 -1.99 7.02 24.00
N PHE A 127 -0.77 7.52 23.83
CA PHE A 127 -0.33 8.25 22.66
C PHE A 127 0.97 7.65 22.13
N ALA A 128 1.07 7.48 20.82
CA ALA A 128 2.31 7.07 20.19
C ALA A 128 2.45 7.70 18.81
N ARG A 129 3.67 8.12 18.49
CA ARG A 129 4.09 8.45 17.13
C ARG A 129 4.91 7.30 16.55
N TYR A 130 4.66 6.99 15.29
CA TYR A 130 5.36 5.96 14.53
C TYR A 130 5.87 6.55 13.23
N TYR A 131 7.13 6.25 12.92
CA TYR A 131 7.69 6.48 11.59
C TYR A 131 7.82 5.12 10.88
N PRO A 132 7.02 4.87 9.84
CA PRO A 132 7.18 3.68 9.03
C PRO A 132 8.56 3.67 8.39
N SER A 133 9.31 2.58 8.58
CA SER A 133 10.69 2.48 8.08
C SER A 133 10.78 2.74 6.58
N ALA A 134 11.73 3.57 6.21
CA ALA A 134 12.08 3.84 4.81
C ALA A 134 12.73 2.63 4.12
N SER A 135 13.10 1.58 4.85
CA SER A 135 13.71 0.37 4.28
C SER A 135 12.84 -0.29 3.21
N SER A 136 11.52 -0.13 3.29
CA SER A 136 10.59 -0.59 2.25
C SER A 136 10.74 0.17 0.92
N LEU A 137 11.36 1.34 0.93
CA LEU A 137 11.71 2.13 -0.25
C LEU A 137 13.00 1.70 -0.94
N ALA A 138 13.77 0.80 -0.38
CA ALA A 138 15.01 0.35 -0.99
C ALA A 138 14.80 -0.12 -2.43
N ARG A 139 13.64 -0.70 -2.74
CA ARG A 139 13.25 -1.04 -4.10
C ARG A 139 12.97 0.19 -4.97
N ALA A 140 12.36 1.22 -4.41
CA ALA A 140 12.10 2.47 -5.13
C ALA A 140 13.39 3.24 -5.39
N ALA A 141 14.36 3.11 -4.48
CA ALA A 141 15.71 3.64 -4.64
C ALA A 141 16.60 2.77 -5.53
N SER A 142 16.13 1.62 -6.02
CA SER A 142 16.89 0.79 -6.97
C SER A 142 16.75 1.36 -8.38
N TRP A 143 17.81 1.93 -8.84
CA TRP A 143 17.89 2.64 -10.11
C TRP A 143 18.08 1.71 -11.33
N ASP A 144 18.52 0.50 -11.10
CA ASP A 144 18.86 -0.50 -12.10
C ASP A 144 17.75 -0.77 -13.12
N ARG A 145 16.49 -0.63 -12.70
CA ARG A 145 15.34 -0.82 -13.59
C ARG A 145 15.06 0.34 -14.51
N ASN A 146 15.43 1.55 -14.09
CA ASN A 146 14.97 2.77 -14.73
C ASN A 146 16.11 3.55 -15.40
N THR A 147 17.34 3.38 -14.97
CA THR A 147 18.47 4.18 -15.47
C THR A 147 19.06 3.67 -16.76
N GLN A 148 18.76 2.45 -17.18
CA GLN A 148 19.51 1.79 -18.23
C GLN A 148 18.66 0.87 -19.11
N THR A 149 17.56 1.38 -19.60
CA THR A 149 16.82 0.69 -20.66
C THR A 149 17.29 1.21 -22.00
N ARG A 150 17.94 0.38 -22.79
CA ARG A 150 18.14 0.64 -24.21
C ARG A 150 16.93 0.14 -24.96
N ARG A 151 16.34 0.99 -25.74
CA ARG A 151 15.26 0.67 -26.67
C ARG A 151 15.78 0.80 -28.08
N ILE A 152 15.55 -0.24 -28.87
CA ILE A 152 15.75 -0.21 -30.29
C ILE A 152 14.38 -0.25 -30.94
N GLU A 153 14.09 0.71 -31.79
CA GLU A 153 12.88 0.74 -32.61
C GLU A 153 13.26 0.48 -34.04
N ALA A 154 12.71 -0.59 -34.61
CA ALA A 154 12.83 -0.91 -36.05
C ALA A 154 11.48 -0.66 -36.71
N TYR A 155 11.50 0.08 -37.81
CA TYR A 155 10.32 0.46 -38.56
C TYR A 155 10.27 -0.35 -39.85
N PHE A 156 9.07 -0.73 -40.28
CA PHE A 156 8.83 -1.59 -41.43
C PHE A 156 7.72 -1.01 -42.31
N ASP A 157 7.84 -1.22 -43.60
CA ASP A 157 6.84 -0.85 -44.59
C ASP A 157 5.61 -1.78 -44.56
N GLU A 158 4.72 -1.61 -45.54
CA GLU A 158 3.50 -2.42 -45.69
C GLU A 158 3.79 -3.89 -46.03
N ASN A 159 4.95 -4.19 -46.59
CA ASN A 159 5.38 -5.54 -46.95
C ASN A 159 6.14 -6.25 -45.82
N GLY A 160 6.43 -5.51 -44.73
CA GLY A 160 7.26 -5.99 -43.65
C GLY A 160 8.76 -5.84 -43.88
N ASP A 161 9.18 -5.08 -44.91
CA ASP A 161 10.57 -4.76 -45.14
C ASP A 161 11.04 -3.63 -44.23
N GLN A 162 12.22 -3.78 -43.63
CA GLN A 162 12.75 -2.80 -42.71
C GLN A 162 13.16 -1.50 -43.40
N ILE A 163 12.50 -0.38 -43.05
CA ILE A 163 12.79 0.95 -43.57
C ILE A 163 13.77 1.74 -42.70
N GLY A 164 13.92 1.36 -41.43
CA GLY A 164 14.92 1.97 -40.59
C GLY A 164 14.96 1.46 -39.17
N VAL A 165 16.01 1.88 -38.45
CA VAL A 165 16.22 1.57 -37.04
C VAL A 165 16.66 2.82 -36.30
N THR A 166 16.00 3.11 -35.17
CA THR A 166 16.40 4.17 -34.29
C THR A 166 16.74 3.59 -32.90
N PRO A 167 18.01 3.63 -32.50
CA PRO A 167 18.34 3.35 -31.10
C PRO A 167 17.84 4.50 -30.24
N LYS A 168 17.06 4.18 -29.22
CA LYS A 168 16.62 5.12 -28.20
C LYS A 168 17.15 4.67 -26.85
N GLU A 169 17.96 5.47 -26.22
CA GLU A 169 18.29 5.30 -24.83
C GLU A 169 17.23 6.05 -24.04
N SER A 170 16.49 5.34 -23.23
CA SER A 170 15.61 5.92 -22.25
C SER A 170 16.06 5.50 -20.88
N SER A 171 16.22 6.46 -20.00
CA SER A 171 16.43 6.20 -18.59
C SER A 171 15.46 7.06 -17.82
N SER A 172 14.76 6.46 -16.88
CA SER A 172 14.02 7.17 -15.87
C SER A 172 14.65 6.82 -14.52
N GLY A 173 15.02 7.83 -13.77
CA GLY A 173 15.55 7.65 -12.43
C GLY A 173 14.52 8.08 -11.38
N LYS A 174 14.77 7.70 -10.13
CA LYS A 174 14.03 8.19 -8.98
C LYS A 174 14.94 9.03 -8.10
N PHE A 175 14.44 10.18 -7.68
CA PHE A 175 15.13 11.10 -6.77
C PHE A 175 14.25 11.38 -5.57
N PHE A 176 14.85 11.72 -4.47
CA PHE A 176 14.13 12.23 -3.31
C PHE A 176 14.18 13.75 -3.32
N GLN A 177 13.06 14.39 -3.09
CA GLN A 177 12.98 15.81 -2.85
C GLN A 177 13.86 16.13 -1.62
N ALA A 178 14.61 17.22 -1.69
CA ALA A 178 15.43 17.65 -0.58
C ALA A 178 14.56 18.23 0.54
N GLY A 179 14.87 17.88 1.80
CA GLY A 179 14.19 18.44 2.98
C GLY A 179 12.76 17.97 3.18
N ILE A 180 12.39 16.81 2.65
CA ILE A 180 11.11 16.19 2.97
C ILE A 180 11.10 15.69 4.42
N ASP A 181 9.96 15.87 5.09
CA ASP A 181 9.76 15.36 6.44
C ASP A 181 9.45 13.85 6.42
N PRO A 182 9.89 13.10 7.43
CA PRO A 182 9.54 11.69 7.54
C PRO A 182 8.03 11.50 7.69
N ARG A 183 7.48 10.62 6.86
CA ARG A 183 6.09 10.21 6.99
C ARG A 183 5.82 9.61 8.36
N HIS A 184 4.80 10.07 9.05
CA HIS A 184 4.47 9.61 10.38
C HIS A 184 3.01 9.23 10.57
N VAL A 185 2.76 8.45 11.61
CA VAL A 185 1.43 8.11 12.11
C VAL A 185 1.37 8.51 13.58
N ASP A 186 0.42 9.34 13.95
CA ASP A 186 0.05 9.61 15.34
C ASP A 186 -1.16 8.78 15.72
N GLU A 187 -1.07 8.09 16.85
CA GLU A 187 -2.14 7.24 17.37
C GLU A 187 -2.50 7.64 18.79
N TYR A 188 -3.79 7.82 19.01
CA TYR A 188 -4.40 8.10 20.30
C TYR A 188 -5.39 6.99 20.64
N ILE A 189 -5.29 6.41 21.82
CA ILE A 189 -6.21 5.39 22.30
C ILE A 189 -6.69 5.80 23.70
N ILE A 190 -8.00 5.72 23.92
CA ILE A 190 -8.59 5.87 25.25
C ILE A 190 -9.62 4.77 25.45
N GLY A 191 -9.65 4.17 26.62
CA GLY A 191 -10.57 3.07 26.87
C GLY A 191 -10.63 2.66 28.34
N GLY A 192 -11.34 1.58 28.56
CA GLY A 192 -11.44 0.93 29.85
C GLY A 192 -11.66 -0.56 29.72
N SER A 193 -11.34 -1.27 30.76
CA SER A 193 -11.56 -2.70 30.94
C SER A 193 -12.40 -2.95 32.20
N TRP A 194 -13.25 -3.95 32.14
CA TRP A 194 -14.10 -4.33 33.26
C TRP A 194 -14.22 -5.84 33.35
N GLU A 195 -13.82 -6.40 34.49
CA GLU A 195 -14.13 -7.77 34.93
C GLU A 195 -15.55 -7.81 35.49
N VAL A 196 -16.55 -8.00 34.61
CA VAL A 196 -17.97 -7.99 34.97
C VAL A 196 -18.31 -9.06 35.96
N THR A 197 -17.69 -10.23 35.79
CA THR A 197 -17.71 -11.38 36.73
C THR A 197 -16.36 -12.10 36.64
N ASP A 198 -16.11 -13.05 37.55
CA ASP A 198 -14.93 -13.93 37.51
C ASP A 198 -14.74 -14.68 36.17
N ARG A 199 -15.76 -14.66 35.31
CA ARG A 199 -15.82 -15.40 34.05
C ARG A 199 -16.06 -14.55 32.81
N LEU A 200 -16.38 -13.26 32.99
CA LEU A 200 -16.67 -12.33 31.91
C LEU A 200 -15.85 -11.07 32.08
N SER A 201 -14.96 -10.84 31.13
CA SER A 201 -14.26 -9.57 30.98
C SER A 201 -14.70 -8.83 29.72
N THR A 202 -14.69 -7.51 29.78
CA THR A 202 -15.02 -6.65 28.66
C THR A 202 -14.01 -5.51 28.54
N ARG A 203 -13.80 -5.05 27.32
CA ARG A 203 -12.95 -3.90 27.03
C ARG A 203 -13.63 -3.03 26.00
N VAL A 204 -13.59 -1.73 26.21
CA VAL A 204 -14.09 -0.74 25.25
C VAL A 204 -12.98 0.28 25.02
N HIS A 205 -12.71 0.61 23.78
CA HIS A 205 -11.78 1.69 23.48
C HIS A 205 -12.21 2.49 22.26
N TYR A 206 -11.82 3.74 22.26
CA TYR A 206 -11.75 4.60 21.07
C TYR A 206 -10.30 4.71 20.63
N ARG A 207 -10.07 4.62 19.33
CA ARG A 207 -8.77 4.86 18.69
C ARG A 207 -8.93 5.91 17.61
N HIS A 208 -8.02 6.86 17.60
CA HIS A 208 -7.81 7.78 16.48
C HIS A 208 -6.40 7.62 15.96
N ARG A 209 -6.26 7.51 14.63
CA ARG A 209 -4.97 7.49 13.94
C ARG A 209 -5.00 8.51 12.82
N GLU A 210 -3.94 9.29 12.74
CA GLU A 210 -3.74 10.20 11.62
C GLU A 210 -2.37 9.94 10.97
N GLN A 211 -2.33 9.98 9.66
CA GLN A 211 -1.09 9.85 8.90
C GLN A 211 -0.89 11.12 8.09
N ARG A 212 0.34 11.65 8.17
CA ARG A 212 0.74 12.90 7.55
C ARG A 212 2.10 12.75 6.88
N ASP A 213 2.51 13.80 6.17
CA ASP A 213 3.79 13.90 5.45
C ASP A 213 3.95 12.73 4.47
N MET A 214 2.89 12.48 3.72
CA MET A 214 2.85 11.37 2.77
C MET A 214 3.81 11.61 1.62
N TRP A 215 4.54 10.58 1.24
CA TRP A 215 5.42 10.62 0.09
C TRP A 215 4.82 9.91 -1.11
N GLU A 216 5.05 10.46 -2.29
CA GLU A 216 4.63 9.83 -3.53
C GLU A 216 5.71 9.95 -4.60
N ASP A 217 5.73 8.96 -5.43
CA ASP A 217 6.51 8.88 -6.65
C ASP A 217 5.86 9.74 -7.73
N THR A 218 6.31 10.97 -7.88
CA THR A 218 5.74 11.94 -8.77
C THR A 218 6.59 12.09 -10.03
N TRP A 219 5.94 12.09 -11.17
CA TRP A 219 6.66 12.25 -12.42
C TRP A 219 7.06 13.71 -12.68
N ASN A 220 8.32 13.97 -13.03
CA ASN A 220 8.76 15.33 -13.37
C ASN A 220 8.09 15.89 -14.64
N GLY A 221 7.37 15.09 -15.39
CA GLY A 221 6.49 15.51 -16.49
C GLY A 221 5.33 16.41 -16.04
N SER A 222 5.07 16.57 -14.75
CA SER A 222 4.21 17.60 -14.19
C SER A 222 4.60 19.01 -14.64
N ARG A 223 5.87 19.22 -14.98
CA ARG A 223 6.33 20.43 -15.68
C ARG A 223 5.67 20.66 -17.02
N ARG A 224 5.22 19.61 -17.69
CA ARG A 224 4.44 19.76 -18.92
C ARG A 224 3.18 20.57 -18.66
N VAL A 225 2.60 20.40 -17.50
CA VAL A 225 1.40 21.15 -17.10
C VAL A 225 1.74 22.60 -16.84
N TYR A 226 2.86 22.88 -16.20
CA TYR A 226 3.37 24.25 -16.03
C TYR A 226 3.65 24.91 -17.39
N ALA A 227 4.36 24.22 -18.29
CA ALA A 227 4.60 24.70 -19.64
C ALA A 227 3.30 24.94 -20.41
N CYS A 228 2.27 24.14 -20.18
CA CYS A 228 0.97 24.29 -20.79
C CYS A 228 0.19 25.51 -20.29
N SER A 229 0.43 26.00 -19.09
CA SER A 229 -0.14 27.27 -18.62
C SER A 229 0.33 28.45 -19.44
N ASN A 230 1.55 28.35 -19.99
CA ASN A 230 2.15 29.38 -20.85
C ASN A 230 1.96 29.09 -22.35
N GLU A 231 1.70 27.83 -22.71
CA GLU A 231 1.50 27.37 -24.09
C GLU A 231 0.26 26.46 -24.16
N PRO A 232 -0.96 27.01 -24.02
CA PRO A 232 -2.17 26.20 -23.83
C PRO A 232 -2.53 25.30 -25.00
N ASP A 233 -2.08 25.64 -26.21
CA ASP A 233 -2.36 24.88 -27.42
C ASP A 233 -1.35 23.77 -27.72
N ARG A 234 -0.39 23.56 -26.83
CA ARG A 234 0.62 22.53 -26.99
C ARG A 234 -0.01 21.14 -26.86
N PHE A 235 0.32 20.23 -27.77
CA PHE A 235 -0.15 18.85 -27.73
C PHE A 235 0.10 18.20 -26.37
N GLY A 236 -0.93 17.61 -25.79
CA GLY A 236 -0.89 16.97 -24.47
C GLY A 236 -1.01 17.96 -23.32
N CYS A 237 -1.30 19.24 -23.59
CA CYS A 237 -1.62 20.22 -22.59
C CYS A 237 -3.08 20.11 -22.14
N MET A 238 -3.29 20.50 -20.89
CA MET A 238 -4.63 20.60 -20.33
C MET A 238 -5.31 21.92 -20.73
N PRO A 239 -6.64 21.97 -20.72
CA PRO A 239 -7.35 23.22 -20.89
C PRO A 239 -6.87 24.29 -19.90
N SER A 240 -6.81 25.52 -20.37
CA SER A 240 -6.41 26.67 -19.55
C SER A 240 -7.21 26.74 -18.23
N GLY A 241 -6.53 27.00 -17.12
CA GLY A 241 -7.12 27.13 -15.79
C GLY A 241 -7.33 25.83 -15.00
N TRP A 242 -6.96 24.70 -15.56
CA TRP A 242 -7.12 23.39 -14.90
C TRP A 242 -5.99 23.01 -13.97
N ALA A 243 -4.89 23.71 -14.02
CA ALA A 243 -3.72 23.39 -13.20
C ALA A 243 -3.01 24.69 -12.78
N PRO A 244 -3.49 25.37 -11.77
CA PRO A 244 -2.76 26.49 -11.18
C PRO A 244 -1.47 26.02 -10.54
N GLU A 245 -0.47 26.90 -10.51
CA GLU A 245 0.89 26.60 -10.02
C GLU A 245 0.90 26.03 -8.60
N GLU A 246 0.01 26.49 -7.75
CA GLU A 246 -0.10 26.03 -6.37
C GLU A 246 -0.50 24.55 -6.19
N ASP A 247 -1.00 23.91 -7.25
CA ASP A 247 -1.34 22.48 -7.24
C ASP A 247 -0.17 21.59 -7.70
N TYR A 248 0.94 22.17 -8.11
CA TYR A 248 2.14 21.44 -8.49
C TYR A 248 2.99 21.10 -7.26
N ILE A 249 3.81 20.09 -7.44
CA ILE A 249 4.90 19.84 -6.51
C ILE A 249 5.86 21.01 -6.64
N PRO A 250 6.15 21.70 -5.54
CA PRO A 250 7.09 22.79 -5.55
C PRO A 250 8.47 22.33 -6.03
N ASP A 251 9.22 23.23 -6.62
CA ASP A 251 10.65 23.07 -6.92
C ASP A 251 11.05 22.02 -7.96
N LEU A 252 10.12 21.57 -8.81
CA LEU A 252 10.49 20.71 -9.95
C LEU A 252 11.52 21.38 -10.88
N GLN A 253 11.57 22.73 -10.90
CA GLN A 253 12.61 23.46 -11.64
C GLN A 253 13.98 23.27 -10.98
N ASP A 254 14.06 23.34 -9.65
CA ASP A 254 15.30 23.12 -8.91
C ASP A 254 15.82 21.68 -9.12
N TRP A 255 14.92 20.73 -9.23
CA TRP A 255 15.28 19.35 -9.59
C TRP A 255 15.96 19.26 -10.95
N ARG A 256 15.44 19.97 -11.94
CA ARG A 256 16.04 20.01 -13.26
C ARG A 256 17.45 20.58 -13.20
N ASP A 257 17.67 21.58 -12.38
CA ASP A 257 18.98 22.20 -12.21
C ASP A 257 19.95 21.28 -11.46
N GLN A 258 19.43 20.44 -10.57
CA GLN A 258 20.21 19.45 -9.82
C GLN A 258 20.58 18.21 -10.63
N ILE A 259 19.65 17.67 -11.41
CA ILE A 259 19.77 16.36 -12.06
C ILE A 259 19.87 16.42 -13.60
N GLY A 260 19.78 17.59 -14.19
CA GLY A 260 19.81 17.74 -15.66
C GLY A 260 18.45 17.61 -16.34
N SER A 261 18.47 17.50 -17.66
CA SER A 261 17.27 17.38 -18.48
C SER A 261 16.92 15.91 -18.67
N GLY A 262 15.77 15.46 -18.21
CA GLY A 262 15.33 14.08 -18.47
C GLY A 262 13.99 13.80 -17.86
N SER A 263 13.46 12.61 -18.15
CA SER A 263 12.26 12.09 -17.51
C SER A 263 12.68 11.34 -16.25
N SER A 264 12.25 11.81 -15.10
CA SER A 264 12.57 11.21 -13.81
C SER A 264 11.36 11.23 -12.90
N TYR A 265 11.30 10.30 -11.97
CA TYR A 265 10.34 10.33 -10.89
C TYR A 265 10.97 10.98 -9.67
N VAL A 266 10.21 11.81 -8.98
CA VAL A 266 10.61 12.46 -7.74
C VAL A 266 9.75 11.91 -6.61
N ILE A 267 10.39 11.35 -5.62
CA ILE A 267 9.74 11.00 -4.37
C ILE A 267 9.61 12.29 -3.58
N ALA A 268 8.43 12.84 -3.58
CA ALA A 268 8.12 14.14 -3.01
C ALA A 268 7.12 14.02 -1.88
N GLN A 269 7.22 14.92 -0.92
CA GLN A 269 6.22 15.11 0.12
C GLN A 269 4.98 15.78 -0.48
N LEU A 270 3.83 15.23 -0.16
CA LEU A 270 2.54 15.76 -0.58
C LEU A 270 1.82 16.37 0.62
N ASP A 271 1.96 17.67 0.83
CA ASP A 271 1.43 18.38 1.98
C ASP A 271 -0.09 18.28 2.13
N ARG A 272 -0.81 18.07 1.02
CA ARG A 272 -2.27 17.90 1.02
C ARG A 272 -2.72 16.48 1.30
N ALA A 273 -1.79 15.52 1.26
CA ALA A 273 -2.10 14.12 1.45
C ALA A 273 -2.28 13.76 2.93
N TYR A 274 -3.37 13.09 3.23
CA TYR A 274 -3.65 12.65 4.61
C TYR A 274 -4.51 11.40 4.62
N THR A 275 -4.44 10.68 5.74
CA THR A 275 -5.43 9.67 6.11
C THR A 275 -5.78 9.79 7.58
N ASP A 276 -7.06 9.61 7.90
CA ASP A 276 -7.59 9.58 9.26
C ASP A 276 -8.37 8.28 9.46
N TYR A 277 -8.16 7.65 10.59
CA TYR A 277 -8.88 6.48 11.03
C TYR A 277 -9.42 6.67 12.43
N ASP A 278 -10.73 6.48 12.58
CA ASP A 278 -11.43 6.49 13.86
C ASP A 278 -12.07 5.13 14.09
N GLU A 279 -11.98 4.59 15.30
CA GLU A 279 -12.73 3.40 15.69
C GLU A 279 -13.24 3.45 17.12
N VAL A 280 -14.38 2.83 17.34
CA VAL A 280 -14.83 2.37 18.65
C VAL A 280 -14.91 0.87 18.60
N SER A 281 -14.20 0.20 19.50
CA SER A 281 -14.19 -1.26 19.60
C SER A 281 -14.70 -1.70 20.96
N ILE A 282 -15.52 -2.73 20.94
CA ILE A 282 -16.02 -3.43 22.13
C ILE A 282 -15.58 -4.88 22.01
N GLU A 283 -14.91 -5.39 23.03
CA GLU A 283 -14.41 -6.76 23.12
C GLU A 283 -14.99 -7.41 24.38
N ALA A 284 -15.29 -8.69 24.31
CA ALA A 284 -15.74 -9.47 25.46
C ALA A 284 -15.16 -10.89 25.39
N ASP A 285 -14.64 -11.33 26.52
CA ASP A 285 -14.18 -12.69 26.77
C ASP A 285 -15.05 -13.33 27.85
N TRP A 286 -15.69 -14.44 27.50
CA TRP A 286 -16.58 -15.14 28.40
C TRP A 286 -16.25 -16.63 28.43
N GLN A 287 -15.99 -17.14 29.63
CA GLN A 287 -15.55 -18.53 29.82
C GLN A 287 -16.38 -19.26 30.86
N GLY A 288 -16.58 -20.55 30.65
CA GLY A 288 -17.14 -21.48 31.58
C GLY A 288 -16.17 -22.62 31.88
N ASP A 289 -16.66 -23.66 32.59
CA ASP A 289 -15.79 -24.79 32.96
C ASP A 289 -15.33 -25.61 31.75
N ASN A 290 -16.15 -25.64 30.69
CA ASN A 290 -15.94 -26.44 29.48
C ASN A 290 -16.22 -25.69 28.18
N TRP A 291 -16.27 -24.36 28.22
CA TRP A 291 -16.49 -23.53 27.04
C TRP A 291 -15.79 -22.17 27.17
N TYR A 292 -15.51 -21.60 26.02
CA TYR A 292 -14.96 -20.26 25.90
C TYR A 292 -15.55 -19.59 24.67
N VAL A 293 -15.90 -18.30 24.82
CA VAL A 293 -16.38 -17.45 23.74
C VAL A 293 -15.69 -16.10 23.85
N THR A 294 -15.11 -15.62 22.76
CA THR A 294 -14.64 -14.26 22.65
C THR A 294 -15.29 -13.59 21.46
N GLY A 295 -15.64 -12.34 21.60
CA GLY A 295 -16.25 -11.57 20.54
C GLY A 295 -15.74 -10.14 20.51
N SER A 296 -15.75 -9.54 19.33
CA SER A 296 -15.46 -8.15 19.14
C SER A 296 -16.41 -7.52 18.13
N TYR A 297 -16.75 -6.28 18.40
CA TYR A 297 -17.43 -5.41 17.44
C TYR A 297 -16.68 -4.10 17.32
N THR A 298 -16.32 -3.76 16.10
CA THR A 298 -15.65 -2.49 15.78
C THR A 298 -16.53 -1.69 14.83
N TRP A 299 -16.85 -0.48 15.25
CA TRP A 299 -17.36 0.57 14.39
C TRP A 299 -16.21 1.49 14.00
N SER A 300 -16.01 1.72 12.69
CA SER A 300 -14.86 2.51 12.24
C SER A 300 -15.18 3.40 11.04
N LYS A 301 -14.32 4.40 10.85
CA LYS A 301 -14.27 5.27 9.67
C LYS A 301 -12.83 5.40 9.23
N TYR A 302 -12.56 5.12 7.97
CA TYR A 302 -11.26 5.35 7.34
C TYR A 302 -11.44 6.28 6.16
N ARG A 303 -10.85 7.45 6.23
CA ARG A 303 -11.01 8.53 5.25
C ARG A 303 -9.70 9.23 4.97
N GLY A 304 -9.66 9.95 3.87
CA GLY A 304 -8.52 10.74 3.43
C GLY A 304 -8.60 11.03 1.95
N ASN A 305 -7.50 11.50 1.42
CA ASN A 305 -7.34 11.77 0.00
C ASN A 305 -6.13 11.03 -0.58
N PHE A 306 -5.47 10.23 0.22
CA PHE A 306 -4.30 9.46 -0.17
C PHE A 306 -4.44 8.03 0.34
N ASP A 307 -4.43 7.08 -0.57
CA ASP A 307 -4.40 5.65 -0.24
C ASP A 307 -3.12 5.08 -0.86
N GLN A 308 -2.22 4.58 -0.04
CA GLN A 308 -0.96 4.02 -0.50
C GLN A 308 -1.14 2.80 -1.39
N ASP A 309 -2.21 2.10 -1.20
CA ASP A 309 -2.60 0.98 -2.03
C ASP A 309 -3.20 1.44 -3.35
N ASN A 310 -3.24 2.70 -3.56
CA ASN A 310 -3.55 3.55 -4.70
C ASN A 310 -4.50 3.02 -5.73
N SER A 311 -4.77 1.79 -5.74
CA SER A 311 -5.62 1.24 -6.71
C SER A 311 -6.26 0.00 -6.16
N THR A 312 -7.52 0.16 -5.93
CA THR A 312 -8.43 -0.96 -5.87
C THR A 312 -8.30 -1.84 -7.11
N ALA A 313 -7.76 -1.28 -8.19
CA ALA A 313 -7.72 -1.94 -9.48
C ALA A 313 -6.48 -2.81 -9.72
N THR A 314 -5.32 -2.40 -9.24
CA THR A 314 -4.08 -3.10 -9.59
C THR A 314 -3.55 -3.97 -8.46
N ASN A 315 -4.07 -3.80 -7.22
CA ASN A 315 -3.55 -4.49 -6.05
C ASN A 315 -2.01 -4.41 -6.00
N ASP A 316 -1.50 -3.21 -6.35
CA ASP A 316 -0.08 -3.01 -6.44
C ASP A 316 0.51 -3.04 -5.03
N ALA A 317 1.22 -4.11 -4.74
CA ALA A 317 1.92 -4.30 -3.47
C ALA A 317 3.11 -3.34 -3.26
N ASN A 318 3.28 -2.36 -4.12
CA ASN A 318 4.18 -1.22 -3.90
C ASN A 318 3.59 -0.29 -2.85
N VAL A 319 3.39 -0.83 -1.72
CA VAL A 319 2.68 -0.32 -0.55
C VAL A 319 3.21 1.01 -0.06
N PHE A 320 4.34 1.49 -0.56
CA PHE A 320 5.06 2.58 0.06
C PHE A 320 4.99 3.88 -0.71
N ILE A 321 5.12 3.77 -2.00
CA ILE A 321 4.96 4.87 -2.92
C ILE A 321 3.90 4.39 -3.88
N GLY A 322 2.81 5.07 -3.92
CA GLY A 322 1.71 4.71 -4.75
C GLY A 322 2.06 4.59 -6.22
N SER A 323 1.14 4.17 -7.01
CA SER A 323 1.35 4.13 -8.43
C SER A 323 1.35 5.56 -8.97
N SER A 324 2.45 5.94 -9.58
CA SER A 324 2.72 7.28 -10.09
C SER A 324 1.62 7.86 -10.99
N PHE A 325 0.77 7.04 -11.55
CA PHE A 325 -0.31 7.52 -12.40
C PHE A 325 -1.45 8.22 -11.64
N LEU A 326 -1.60 7.96 -10.35
CA LEU A 326 -2.58 8.66 -9.51
C LEU A 326 -2.00 9.91 -8.87
N ALA A 327 -0.70 9.97 -8.71
CA ALA A 327 0.02 11.03 -8.02
C ALA A 327 1.13 11.62 -8.89
N ASP A 328 0.89 11.76 -10.19
CA ASP A 328 1.89 12.21 -11.15
C ASP A 328 2.13 13.74 -11.15
N GLY A 329 1.56 14.44 -10.19
CA GLY A 329 1.75 15.87 -10.05
C GLY A 329 1.20 16.70 -11.21
N ARG A 330 0.26 16.18 -11.98
CA ARG A 330 -0.35 16.90 -13.12
C ARG A 330 -1.41 17.92 -12.69
N GLY A 331 -1.22 18.52 -11.54
CA GLY A 331 -2.01 19.64 -11.12
C GLY A 331 -3.30 19.27 -10.37
N ARG A 332 -4.24 20.21 -10.33
CA ARG A 332 -5.46 20.15 -9.51
C ARG A 332 -6.28 18.88 -9.68
N GLN A 333 -6.34 18.33 -10.89
CA GLN A 333 -7.12 17.12 -11.19
C GLN A 333 -6.65 15.90 -10.41
N LEU A 334 -5.41 15.88 -9.95
CA LEU A 334 -4.89 14.85 -9.08
C LEU A 334 -5.73 14.71 -7.81
N TRP A 335 -6.20 15.83 -7.26
CA TRP A 335 -6.92 15.89 -6.00
C TRP A 335 -8.45 15.89 -6.17
N ASN A 336 -8.96 16.06 -7.39
CA ASN A 336 -10.40 16.07 -7.62
C ASN A 336 -11.02 14.75 -7.20
N TYR A 337 -12.05 14.85 -6.36
CA TYR A 337 -12.84 13.74 -5.84
C TYR A 337 -12.09 12.75 -4.93
N LYS A 338 -10.79 12.94 -4.67
CA LYS A 338 -10.02 12.02 -3.83
C LYS A 338 -10.37 12.06 -2.35
N ASP A 339 -10.87 13.17 -1.85
CA ASP A 339 -11.27 13.28 -0.45
C ASP A 339 -12.54 12.48 -0.18
N GLY A 340 -12.43 11.41 0.59
CA GLY A 340 -13.54 10.52 0.86
C GLY A 340 -13.20 9.31 1.71
N LYS A 341 -13.97 8.23 1.50
CA LYS A 341 -13.72 6.94 2.17
C LYS A 341 -12.63 6.20 1.43
N LEU A 342 -11.65 5.72 2.15
CA LEU A 342 -10.56 4.95 1.58
C LEU A 342 -10.90 3.45 1.51
N LYS A 343 -10.17 2.71 0.70
CA LYS A 343 -10.40 1.30 0.39
C LYS A 343 -10.55 0.40 1.62
N GLY A 344 -9.81 0.71 2.69
CA GLY A 344 -9.85 -0.02 3.95
C GLY A 344 -11.05 0.30 4.85
N ASP A 345 -11.91 1.27 4.47
CA ASP A 345 -13.06 1.67 5.28
C ASP A 345 -14.09 0.54 5.39
N LYS A 346 -14.25 0.02 6.59
CA LYS A 346 -15.23 -1.03 6.96
C LYS A 346 -15.99 -0.57 8.19
N PRO A 347 -17.10 0.19 8.03
CA PRO A 347 -17.84 0.76 9.15
C PRO A 347 -18.24 -0.24 10.23
N HIS A 348 -18.49 -1.47 9.85
CA HIS A 348 -18.89 -2.51 10.80
C HIS A 348 -18.05 -3.76 10.59
N LEU A 349 -17.37 -4.19 11.63
CA LEU A 349 -16.65 -5.44 11.70
C LEU A 349 -17.05 -6.16 12.99
N PHE A 350 -17.66 -7.32 12.85
CA PHE A 350 -18.01 -8.21 13.96
C PHE A 350 -17.25 -9.52 13.82
N LYS A 351 -16.67 -10.01 14.91
CA LYS A 351 -16.01 -11.30 15.00
C LYS A 351 -16.49 -12.01 16.25
N LEU A 352 -16.73 -13.30 16.14
CA LEU A 352 -17.06 -14.17 17.25
C LEU A 352 -16.29 -15.47 17.08
N TYR A 353 -15.64 -15.92 18.12
CA TYR A 353 -14.93 -17.18 18.17
C TYR A 353 -15.29 -17.89 19.46
N GLY A 354 -15.45 -19.21 19.42
CA GLY A 354 -15.67 -19.98 20.64
C GLY A 354 -15.57 -21.46 20.43
N PHE A 355 -15.49 -22.18 21.52
CA PHE A 355 -15.53 -23.63 21.54
C PHE A 355 -16.26 -24.15 22.75
N TYR A 356 -16.68 -25.40 22.65
CA TYR A 356 -17.32 -26.19 23.72
C TYR A 356 -16.70 -27.57 23.80
N GLU A 357 -16.25 -27.95 25.00
CA GLU A 357 -15.71 -29.29 25.30
C GLU A 357 -16.84 -30.23 25.70
N LEU A 358 -16.99 -31.31 24.96
CA LEU A 358 -18.01 -32.31 25.17
C LEU A 358 -17.48 -33.42 26.09
N SER A 359 -18.36 -34.00 26.90
CA SER A 359 -17.99 -35.01 27.90
C SER A 359 -17.39 -36.30 27.33
N TRP A 360 -17.49 -36.53 26.03
CA TRP A 360 -16.95 -37.71 25.33
C TRP A 360 -15.62 -37.43 24.59
N ASN A 361 -14.81 -36.54 25.14
CA ASN A 361 -13.49 -36.14 24.59
C ASN A 361 -13.57 -35.52 23.19
N ALA A 362 -14.61 -34.79 22.92
CA ALA A 362 -14.73 -34.02 21.69
C ALA A 362 -14.82 -32.53 21.97
N VAL A 363 -14.44 -31.72 20.97
CA VAL A 363 -14.54 -30.26 21.00
C VAL A 363 -15.30 -29.80 19.76
N VAL A 364 -16.28 -28.93 19.94
CA VAL A 364 -16.95 -28.21 18.88
C VAL A 364 -16.48 -26.75 18.93
N GLY A 365 -16.00 -26.22 17.82
CA GLY A 365 -15.61 -24.82 17.69
C GLY A 365 -16.40 -24.13 16.59
N ALA A 366 -16.55 -22.80 16.73
CA ALA A 366 -17.15 -21.95 15.74
C ALA A 366 -16.39 -20.64 15.61
N TYR A 367 -16.30 -20.11 14.39
CA TYR A 367 -15.83 -18.77 14.09
C TYR A 367 -16.85 -18.08 13.18
N ALA A 368 -17.29 -16.91 13.57
CA ALA A 368 -18.19 -16.10 12.76
C ALA A 368 -17.59 -14.73 12.53
N VAL A 369 -17.71 -14.22 11.31
CA VAL A 369 -17.30 -12.88 10.94
C VAL A 369 -18.38 -12.22 10.09
N TYR A 370 -18.62 -10.95 10.35
CA TYR A 370 -19.36 -10.03 9.49
C TYR A 370 -18.53 -8.79 9.26
N GLN A 371 -18.44 -8.33 8.02
CA GLN A 371 -17.77 -7.07 7.69
C GLN A 371 -18.54 -6.31 6.61
N SER A 372 -18.55 -4.99 6.73
CA SER A 372 -19.06 -4.11 5.69
C SER A 372 -18.29 -4.31 4.39
N GLY A 373 -18.94 -4.09 3.27
CA GLY A 373 -18.33 -4.13 1.96
C GLY A 373 -17.24 -3.08 1.78
N GLN A 374 -16.41 -3.23 0.78
CA GLN A 374 -15.30 -2.35 0.44
C GLN A 374 -15.82 -1.11 -0.30
N PRO A 375 -15.40 0.11 0.04
CA PRO A 375 -15.71 1.29 -0.76
C PRO A 375 -15.04 1.22 -2.13
N TRP A 376 -15.67 1.85 -3.11
CA TRP A 376 -15.13 2.06 -4.43
C TRP A 376 -15.80 3.26 -5.09
N GLU A 377 -15.24 3.74 -6.20
CA GLU A 377 -15.74 4.86 -6.99
C GLU A 377 -15.49 4.60 -8.48
N THR A 378 -16.08 5.41 -9.34
CA THR A 378 -15.88 5.35 -10.79
C THR A 378 -14.62 6.11 -11.20
N TRP A 379 -13.79 5.49 -12.03
CA TRP A 379 -12.62 6.10 -12.65
C TRP A 379 -12.81 6.25 -14.15
N ASN A 380 -12.35 7.38 -14.70
CA ASN A 380 -12.45 7.70 -16.11
C ASN A 380 -11.18 8.41 -16.59
N GLY A 381 -10.50 7.83 -17.58
CA GLY A 381 -9.29 8.42 -18.18
C GLY A 381 -9.59 9.62 -19.06
N GLY A 382 -10.75 9.63 -19.70
CA GLY A 382 -11.15 10.68 -20.65
C GLY A 382 -11.75 11.95 -20.04
N ILE A 383 -12.08 11.93 -18.72
CA ILE A 383 -12.87 13.00 -18.10
C ILE A 383 -12.20 14.39 -18.14
N TYR A 384 -10.88 14.42 -18.21
CA TYR A 384 -10.09 15.66 -18.26
C TYR A 384 -9.31 15.82 -19.57
N GLY A 385 -9.60 15.05 -20.59
CA GLY A 385 -8.89 15.11 -21.86
C GLY A 385 -7.45 14.60 -21.84
N PHE A 386 -7.09 13.82 -20.81
CA PHE A 386 -5.79 13.13 -20.76
C PHE A 386 -5.78 11.89 -21.65
N SER A 387 -4.58 11.42 -21.97
CA SER A 387 -4.41 10.10 -22.58
C SER A 387 -4.97 9.00 -21.65
N SER A 388 -5.32 7.87 -22.23
CA SER A 388 -5.90 6.70 -21.53
C SER A 388 -5.08 6.18 -20.35
N ASP A 389 -3.82 6.58 -20.23
CA ASP A 389 -2.90 6.11 -19.19
C ASP A 389 -3.12 6.78 -17.83
N THR A 390 -3.95 7.82 -17.74
CA THR A 390 -4.14 8.60 -16.53
C THR A 390 -5.59 8.61 -16.11
N ASN A 391 -6.04 7.52 -15.50
CA ASN A 391 -7.36 7.46 -14.92
C ASN A 391 -7.48 8.39 -13.72
N ARG A 392 -8.61 9.06 -13.62
CA ARG A 392 -8.95 9.98 -12.54
C ARG A 392 -10.29 9.62 -11.94
N TYR A 393 -10.50 10.00 -10.70
CA TYR A 393 -11.78 9.84 -10.05
C TYR A 393 -12.85 10.67 -10.78
N ALA A 394 -13.90 10.01 -11.21
CA ALA A 394 -15.06 10.64 -11.83
C ALA A 394 -16.16 11.01 -10.82
N GLU A 395 -16.04 10.51 -9.61
CA GLU A 395 -16.92 10.76 -8.47
C GLU A 395 -16.13 10.69 -7.17
N LYS A 396 -16.74 11.13 -6.08
CA LYS A 396 -16.08 11.20 -4.75
C LYS A 396 -15.57 9.83 -4.33
N ALA A 397 -14.34 9.79 -3.78
CA ALA A 397 -13.69 8.58 -3.26
C ALA A 397 -14.63 7.82 -2.32
N GLY A 398 -14.80 6.53 -2.58
CA GLY A 398 -15.64 5.64 -1.79
C GLY A 398 -17.12 6.02 -1.77
N SER A 399 -17.63 6.70 -2.83
CA SER A 399 -19.07 7.03 -2.95
C SER A 399 -19.95 5.79 -3.05
N ARG A 400 -19.39 4.70 -3.51
CA ARG A 400 -20.05 3.39 -3.63
C ARG A 400 -19.48 2.39 -2.65
N ARG A 401 -20.16 1.24 -2.50
CA ARG A 401 -19.70 0.14 -1.64
C ARG A 401 -20.11 -1.20 -2.23
N SER A 402 -19.21 -2.19 -2.17
CA SER A 402 -19.55 -3.57 -2.48
C SER A 402 -20.47 -4.18 -1.41
N ASP A 403 -20.98 -5.36 -1.66
CA ASP A 403 -21.80 -6.08 -0.68
C ASP A 403 -20.99 -6.40 0.59
N SER A 404 -21.71 -6.48 1.72
CA SER A 404 -21.14 -6.93 2.98
C SER A 404 -20.86 -8.43 2.94
N HIS A 405 -19.80 -8.85 3.61
CA HIS A 405 -19.43 -10.27 3.71
C HIS A 405 -19.71 -10.79 5.10
N TYR A 406 -20.23 -12.02 5.17
CA TYR A 406 -20.35 -12.80 6.39
C TYR A 406 -19.92 -14.24 6.15
N GLN A 407 -19.33 -14.85 7.16
CA GLN A 407 -18.84 -16.23 7.11
C GLN A 407 -19.03 -16.89 8.47
N LEU A 408 -19.38 -18.15 8.45
CA LEU A 408 -19.37 -19.04 9.60
C LEU A 408 -18.50 -20.26 9.28
N ASP A 409 -17.54 -20.52 10.13
CA ASP A 409 -16.71 -21.72 10.11
C ASP A 409 -17.04 -22.58 11.31
N LEU A 410 -17.12 -23.88 11.13
CA LEU A 410 -17.35 -24.85 12.19
C LEU A 410 -16.21 -25.85 12.25
N ASN A 411 -15.88 -26.23 13.46
CA ASN A 411 -14.87 -27.26 13.74
C ASN A 411 -15.47 -28.34 14.65
N TYR A 412 -15.13 -29.59 14.36
CA TYR A 412 -15.35 -30.72 15.26
C TYR A 412 -14.06 -31.51 15.40
N THR A 413 -13.61 -31.71 16.64
CA THR A 413 -12.44 -32.51 16.96
C THR A 413 -12.80 -33.60 17.94
N GLN A 414 -12.49 -34.87 17.61
CA GLN A 414 -12.74 -36.04 18.45
C GLN A 414 -11.41 -36.70 18.80
N ASN A 415 -11.18 -36.93 20.09
CA ASN A 415 -10.02 -37.67 20.58
C ASN A 415 -10.46 -39.08 21.03
N PHE A 416 -9.72 -40.09 20.59
CA PHE A 416 -9.85 -41.48 21.00
C PHE A 416 -8.56 -41.89 21.70
N TYR A 417 -8.65 -42.11 23.01
CA TYR A 417 -7.52 -42.52 23.83
C TYR A 417 -7.48 -44.03 23.95
N PHE A 418 -6.28 -44.63 23.93
CA PHE A 418 -6.05 -46.05 24.10
C PHE A 418 -4.66 -46.40 24.64
N GLY A 419 -4.47 -47.65 24.99
CA GLY A 419 -3.26 -48.12 25.66
C GLY A 419 -3.30 -47.90 27.18
N ALA A 420 -2.28 -48.41 27.90
CA ALA A 420 -2.18 -48.22 29.34
C ALA A 420 -2.06 -46.72 29.66
N GLU A 421 -2.83 -46.26 30.64
CA GLU A 421 -2.83 -44.87 31.09
C GLU A 421 -3.15 -43.84 29.96
N ASN A 422 -3.89 -44.24 28.93
CA ASN A 422 -4.20 -43.40 27.76
C ASN A 422 -2.96 -42.86 27.01
N ARG A 423 -1.91 -43.67 26.95
CA ARG A 423 -0.61 -43.30 26.39
C ARG A 423 -0.69 -42.88 24.90
N TYR A 424 -1.67 -43.41 24.17
CA TYR A 424 -1.85 -43.13 22.75
C TYR A 424 -3.18 -42.46 22.50
N ALA A 425 -3.22 -41.60 21.48
CA ALA A 425 -4.48 -41.06 21.02
C ALA A 425 -4.54 -40.99 19.50
N VAL A 426 -5.75 -41.18 18.96
CA VAL A 426 -6.10 -40.78 17.61
C VAL A 426 -7.04 -39.58 17.70
N GLN A 427 -6.64 -38.48 17.08
CA GLN A 427 -7.45 -37.29 16.95
C GLN A 427 -7.99 -37.22 15.51
N LEU A 428 -9.30 -37.15 15.37
CA LEU A 428 -9.98 -36.87 14.11
C LEU A 428 -10.55 -35.46 14.18
N ARG A 429 -10.33 -34.68 13.11
CA ARG A 429 -10.81 -33.32 13.02
C ARG A 429 -11.50 -33.07 11.68
N ALA A 430 -12.62 -32.36 11.73
CA ALA A 430 -13.36 -31.89 10.58
C ALA A 430 -13.55 -30.36 10.70
N ASP A 431 -13.09 -29.63 9.71
CA ASP A 431 -13.28 -28.18 9.58
C ASP A 431 -14.19 -27.91 8.40
N LEU A 432 -15.32 -27.27 8.62
CA LEU A 432 -16.23 -26.80 7.59
C LEU A 432 -16.15 -25.28 7.51
N TYR A 433 -15.44 -24.79 6.51
CA TYR A 433 -15.28 -23.36 6.26
C TYR A 433 -16.42 -22.83 5.40
N ASN A 434 -16.83 -21.61 5.69
CA ASN A 434 -17.88 -20.89 4.96
C ASN A 434 -19.18 -21.75 4.80
N VAL A 435 -19.77 -22.11 5.93
CA VAL A 435 -20.97 -22.97 6.02
C VAL A 435 -22.08 -22.52 5.08
N PHE A 436 -22.25 -21.20 4.93
CA PHE A 436 -23.31 -20.61 4.10
C PHE A 436 -22.96 -20.51 2.62
N ASP A 437 -21.74 -20.88 2.24
CA ASP A 437 -21.22 -20.74 0.86
C ASP A 437 -21.32 -19.30 0.31
N ASN A 438 -21.11 -18.33 1.18
CA ASN A 438 -21.20 -16.93 0.80
C ASN A 438 -19.94 -16.47 0.07
N GLN A 439 -20.01 -16.34 -1.24
CA GLN A 439 -18.93 -15.93 -2.12
C GLN A 439 -19.09 -14.45 -2.52
N THR A 440 -19.21 -13.56 -1.53
CA THR A 440 -19.28 -12.10 -1.77
C THR A 440 -18.14 -11.63 -2.66
N GLY A 441 -18.49 -10.83 -3.66
CA GLY A 441 -17.51 -10.20 -4.55
C GLY A 441 -16.88 -8.94 -3.91
N TYR A 442 -15.61 -8.76 -4.14
CA TYR A 442 -14.87 -7.56 -3.70
C TYR A 442 -13.89 -7.10 -4.76
N ASN A 443 -13.16 -6.00 -4.52
CA ASN A 443 -12.23 -5.40 -5.48
C ASN A 443 -12.96 -5.08 -6.79
N ILE A 444 -13.96 -4.22 -6.69
CA ILE A 444 -14.83 -3.86 -7.82
C ILE A 444 -14.02 -3.12 -8.89
N ASN A 445 -14.24 -3.46 -10.16
CA ASN A 445 -13.61 -2.79 -11.28
C ASN A 445 -14.13 -1.35 -11.42
N PRO A 446 -13.28 -0.32 -11.20
CA PRO A 446 -13.71 1.07 -11.18
C PRO A 446 -13.70 1.74 -12.56
N TYR A 447 -13.11 1.12 -13.58
CA TYR A 447 -12.93 1.75 -14.90
C TYR A 447 -14.20 1.73 -15.74
N ILE A 448 -14.77 2.92 -15.99
CA ILE A 448 -16.07 3.05 -16.67
C ILE A 448 -16.08 2.49 -18.09
N ASP A 449 -14.94 2.56 -18.79
CA ASP A 449 -14.81 2.10 -20.17
C ASP A 449 -14.45 0.61 -20.26
N ALA A 450 -14.24 -0.07 -19.15
CA ALA A 450 -13.92 -1.49 -19.13
C ALA A 450 -15.17 -2.37 -19.20
N ALA A 451 -15.13 -3.45 -19.96
CA ALA A 451 -16.23 -4.40 -20.10
C ALA A 451 -16.72 -4.99 -18.74
N GLY A 452 -15.86 -5.03 -17.74
CA GLY A 452 -16.17 -5.47 -16.38
C GLY A 452 -16.47 -4.34 -15.40
N TYR A 453 -16.83 -3.13 -15.85
CA TYR A 453 -17.15 -2.04 -14.95
C TYR A 453 -18.21 -2.42 -13.91
N GLY A 454 -17.95 -2.09 -12.66
CA GLY A 454 -18.86 -2.38 -11.55
C GLY A 454 -18.91 -3.87 -11.15
N GLN A 455 -18.15 -4.75 -11.80
CA GLN A 455 -18.09 -6.16 -11.45
C GLN A 455 -16.95 -6.47 -10.47
N PRO A 456 -17.13 -7.41 -9.54
CA PRO A 456 -16.07 -7.89 -8.69
C PRO A 456 -14.95 -8.55 -9.51
N ARG A 457 -13.72 -8.31 -9.12
CA ARG A 457 -12.53 -9.00 -9.65
C ARG A 457 -12.13 -10.20 -8.81
N ASN A 458 -12.52 -10.20 -7.55
CA ASN A 458 -12.20 -11.23 -6.59
C ASN A 458 -13.48 -11.63 -5.83
N TYR A 459 -13.48 -12.86 -5.35
CA TYR A 459 -14.56 -13.42 -4.54
C TYR A 459 -13.97 -14.09 -3.30
N TYR A 460 -14.72 -14.07 -2.19
CA TYR A 460 -14.38 -14.88 -1.03
C TYR A 460 -14.49 -16.36 -1.36
N ASN A 461 -13.69 -17.18 -0.69
CA ASN A 461 -13.60 -18.61 -0.97
C ASN A 461 -14.94 -19.32 -0.76
N PRO A 462 -15.27 -20.31 -1.60
CA PRO A 462 -16.46 -21.14 -1.43
C PRO A 462 -16.36 -22.02 -0.18
N ARG A 463 -17.47 -22.64 0.17
CA ARG A 463 -17.52 -23.63 1.24
C ARG A 463 -16.52 -24.75 1.00
N ARG A 464 -15.79 -25.10 2.05
CA ARG A 464 -14.73 -26.09 2.00
C ARG A 464 -14.76 -26.98 3.23
N LEU A 465 -14.69 -28.30 3.03
CA LEU A 465 -14.48 -29.28 4.09
C LEU A 465 -13.03 -29.73 4.10
N GLN A 466 -12.42 -29.72 5.28
CA GLN A 466 -11.08 -30.26 5.53
C GLN A 466 -11.19 -31.35 6.60
N LEU A 467 -10.60 -32.51 6.33
CA LEU A 467 -10.52 -33.62 7.28
C LEU A 467 -9.06 -33.86 7.65
N MET A 468 -8.80 -34.11 8.92
CA MET A 468 -7.47 -34.41 9.44
C MET A 468 -7.55 -35.60 10.42
N ALA A 469 -6.55 -36.47 10.35
CA ALA A 469 -6.29 -37.50 11.35
C ALA A 469 -4.87 -37.33 11.88
N LYS A 470 -4.71 -37.34 13.20
CA LYS A 470 -3.43 -37.23 13.88
C LYS A 470 -3.29 -38.36 14.88
N PHE A 471 -2.18 -39.09 14.82
CA PHE A 471 -1.79 -40.06 15.85
C PHE A 471 -0.83 -39.40 16.84
N ILE A 472 -1.08 -39.56 18.13
CA ILE A 472 -0.32 -39.01 19.24
C ILE A 472 0.22 -40.20 20.06
N PHE A 473 1.52 -40.23 20.28
CA PHE A 473 2.24 -41.31 20.99
C PHE A 473 3.29 -40.77 21.96
#